data_4ef84f579f4bfe71fd8a00a3a86bf5ea
#
_entry.id   4ef84f579f4bfe71fd8a00a3a86bf5ea
#
_cell.length_a   1.000
_cell.length_b   1.000
_cell.length_c   1.000
_cell.angle_alpha   90.00
_cell.angle_beta   90.00
_cell.angle_gamma   90.00
#
_symmetry.space_group_name_H-M   'P 1'
#
loop_
_entity.id
_entity.type
_entity.pdbx_description
1 polymer ?
#
loop_
_entity_poly.entity_id
_entity_poly.type
_entity_poly.pdbx_seq_one_letter_code
_entity_poly.pdbx_strand_id
1 'polypeptide(L)'
;MVNGNICLQDRFLKLPKMQPVKIKLHRMIQEGWKLKSVTVSREPSGKYFASLLFDCENQTAEKRQAEKFLGMDFAMHGMCVFSTGERAGYPMFYRNAEKKLAREQRKLSRCEKGSRNYQKQKKKVALSHEKIKNQRKDF
;
A
#
# COMPACT_ATOMS: atom_id res chain seq x y z
N MET A 1 -9.07 -4.32 14.77
CA MET A 1 -7.81 -4.65 15.46
C MET A 1 -8.07 -5.82 16.40
N VAL A 2 -7.23 -6.83 16.40
CA VAL A 2 -7.39 -8.03 17.23
C VAL A 2 -6.12 -8.21 18.06
N ASN A 3 -6.29 -8.35 19.38
CA ASN A 3 -5.23 -8.60 20.34
C ASN A 3 -5.53 -9.93 21.05
N GLY A 4 -4.52 -10.75 21.29
CA GLY A 4 -4.65 -12.05 21.95
C GLY A 4 -5.06 -13.20 21.02
N ASN A 5 -4.61 -14.41 21.33
CA ASN A 5 -4.82 -15.64 20.56
C ASN A 5 -4.53 -15.52 19.05
N ILE A 6 -3.55 -14.66 18.70
CA ILE A 6 -3.05 -14.49 17.35
C ILE A 6 -1.67 -15.15 17.25
N CYS A 7 -1.46 -15.90 16.19
CA CYS A 7 -0.19 -16.56 15.95
C CYS A 7 0.14 -16.50 14.45
N LEU A 8 1.41 -16.32 14.16
CA LEU A 8 1.93 -16.43 12.82
C LEU A 8 2.94 -17.59 12.80
N GLN A 9 2.64 -18.60 12.00
CA GLN A 9 3.54 -19.74 11.76
C GLN A 9 3.82 -19.82 10.26
N ASP A 10 5.06 -19.65 9.88
CA ASP A 10 5.50 -19.57 8.48
C ASP A 10 4.73 -18.53 7.69
N ARG A 11 3.76 -19.00 6.90
CA ARG A 11 2.88 -18.16 6.06
C ARG A 11 1.40 -18.27 6.46
N PHE A 12 1.11 -18.83 7.63
CA PHE A 12 -0.24 -19.00 8.12
C PHE A 12 -0.50 -18.08 9.30
N LEU A 13 -1.45 -17.18 9.15
CA LEU A 13 -1.93 -16.30 10.19
C LEU A 13 -3.15 -16.92 10.87
N LYS A 14 -3.03 -17.24 12.14
CA LYS A 14 -4.13 -17.70 12.99
C LYS A 14 -4.77 -16.50 13.66
N LEU A 15 -6.07 -16.34 13.46
CA LEU A 15 -6.89 -15.32 14.10
C LEU A 15 -7.89 -16.02 15.04
N PRO A 16 -8.38 -15.33 16.10
CA PRO A 16 -9.40 -15.90 16.98
C PRO A 16 -10.64 -16.35 16.22
N LYS A 17 -11.18 -17.50 16.57
CA LYS A 17 -12.40 -18.09 16.00
C LYS A 17 -12.35 -18.36 14.49
N MET A 18 -11.15 -18.37 13.90
CA MET A 18 -10.96 -18.66 12.47
C MET A 18 -9.93 -19.77 12.26
N GLN A 19 -10.06 -20.50 11.16
CA GLN A 19 -9.01 -21.40 10.70
C GLN A 19 -7.78 -20.58 10.24
N PRO A 20 -6.56 -21.14 10.33
CA PRO A 20 -5.36 -20.47 9.87
C PRO A 20 -5.47 -20.05 8.39
N VAL A 21 -5.21 -18.80 8.10
CA VAL A 21 -5.31 -18.23 6.75
C VAL A 21 -3.92 -18.07 6.16
N LYS A 22 -3.71 -18.58 4.97
CA LYS A 22 -2.45 -18.39 4.25
C LYS A 22 -2.30 -16.94 3.81
N ILE A 23 -1.19 -16.32 4.18
CA ILE A 23 -0.86 -14.93 3.83
C ILE A 23 0.42 -14.86 3.00
N LYS A 24 0.57 -13.78 2.23
CA LYS A 24 1.81 -13.46 1.53
C LYS A 24 2.58 -12.44 2.35
N LEU A 25 3.65 -12.87 2.99
CA LEU A 25 4.61 -11.99 3.66
C LEU A 25 5.50 -11.32 2.60
N HIS A 26 5.68 -10.01 2.70
CA HIS A 26 6.56 -9.24 1.83
C HIS A 26 7.85 -8.78 2.55
N ARG A 27 7.95 -9.02 3.86
CA ARG A 27 9.16 -8.82 4.66
C ARG A 27 9.44 -10.06 5.49
N MET A 28 10.70 -10.36 5.68
CA MET A 28 11.12 -11.37 6.64
C MET A 28 10.89 -10.87 8.07
N ILE A 29 10.40 -11.75 8.90
CA ILE A 29 10.21 -11.47 10.33
C ILE A 29 11.45 -12.03 11.02
N GLN A 30 12.09 -11.20 11.85
CA GLN A 30 13.28 -11.60 12.58
C GLN A 30 12.90 -12.46 13.78
N GLU A 31 13.78 -13.37 14.15
CA GLU A 31 13.63 -14.15 15.37
C GLU A 31 13.58 -13.24 16.60
N GLY A 32 12.78 -13.62 17.60
CA GLY A 32 12.59 -12.82 18.80
C GLY A 32 11.48 -11.77 18.73
N TRP A 33 10.97 -11.43 17.54
CA TRP A 33 9.86 -10.48 17.42
C TRP A 33 8.53 -11.11 17.88
N LYS A 34 7.84 -10.45 18.79
CA LYS A 34 6.55 -10.90 19.32
C LYS A 34 5.39 -10.22 18.62
N LEU A 35 4.48 -11.01 18.04
CA LEU A 35 3.29 -10.48 17.39
C LEU A 35 2.33 -9.91 18.43
N LYS A 36 2.11 -8.60 18.42
CA LYS A 36 1.29 -7.87 19.41
C LYS A 36 -0.16 -7.70 18.96
N SER A 37 -0.35 -7.33 17.71
CA SER A 37 -1.70 -7.13 17.17
C SER A 37 -1.75 -7.33 15.66
N VAL A 38 -2.96 -7.62 15.18
CA VAL A 38 -3.26 -7.75 13.74
C VAL A 38 -4.45 -6.89 13.39
N THR A 39 -4.31 -6.09 12.34
CA THR A 39 -5.42 -5.33 11.75
C THR A 39 -5.71 -5.88 10.36
N VAL A 40 -6.90 -6.39 10.14
CA VAL A 40 -7.34 -6.88 8.83
C VAL A 40 -8.19 -5.82 8.15
N SER A 41 -7.86 -5.51 6.90
CA SER A 41 -8.59 -4.56 6.08
C SER A 41 -9.00 -5.19 4.75
N ARG A 42 -10.13 -4.74 4.20
CA ARG A 42 -10.62 -5.13 2.89
C ARG A 42 -10.64 -3.91 1.99
N GLU A 43 -10.02 -4.01 0.83
CA GLU A 43 -10.07 -2.96 -0.18
C GLU A 43 -11.28 -3.15 -1.13
N PRO A 44 -11.76 -2.07 -1.76
CA PRO A 44 -12.87 -2.15 -2.74
C PRO A 44 -12.59 -3.05 -3.93
N SER A 45 -11.31 -3.34 -4.22
CA SER A 45 -10.87 -4.31 -5.23
C SER A 45 -11.19 -5.77 -4.87
N GLY A 46 -11.60 -6.02 -3.61
CA GLY A 46 -11.89 -7.34 -3.04
C GLY A 46 -10.68 -8.03 -2.42
N LYS A 47 -9.51 -7.37 -2.40
CA LYS A 47 -8.31 -7.88 -1.73
C LYS A 47 -8.38 -7.63 -0.23
N TYR A 48 -7.77 -8.55 0.53
CA TYR A 48 -7.60 -8.43 1.97
C TYR A 48 -6.13 -8.19 2.29
N PHE A 49 -5.88 -7.33 3.26
CA PHE A 49 -4.56 -7.02 3.78
C PHE A 49 -4.56 -7.21 5.29
N ALA A 50 -3.46 -7.74 5.81
CA ALA A 50 -3.21 -7.85 7.23
C ALA A 50 -2.01 -6.97 7.59
N SER A 51 -2.20 -6.02 8.49
CA SER A 51 -1.12 -5.24 9.10
C SER A 51 -0.76 -5.91 10.41
N LEU A 52 0.47 -6.38 10.53
CA LEU A 52 1.00 -7.08 11.68
C LEU A 52 1.87 -6.11 12.48
N LEU A 53 1.54 -5.91 13.75
CA LEU A 53 2.34 -5.14 14.68
C LEU A 53 3.17 -6.09 15.54
N PHE A 54 4.47 -5.91 15.51
CA PHE A 54 5.40 -6.67 16.33
C PHE A 54 5.97 -5.79 17.44
N ASP A 55 6.22 -6.40 18.57
CA ASP A 55 7.04 -5.86 19.65
C ASP A 55 8.46 -6.39 19.46
N CYS A 56 9.43 -5.50 19.36
CA CYS A 56 10.83 -5.83 19.15
C CYS A 56 11.71 -4.83 19.90
N GLU A 57 12.92 -5.23 20.21
CA GLU A 57 13.92 -4.31 20.74
C GLU A 57 14.19 -3.16 19.80
N ASN A 58 14.52 -2.00 20.36
CA ASN A 58 14.79 -0.80 19.59
C ASN A 58 16.03 -1.01 18.69
N GLN A 59 15.81 -1.07 17.39
CA GLN A 59 16.86 -1.26 16.38
C GLN A 59 17.27 0.09 15.76
N THR A 60 17.35 1.14 16.56
CA THR A 60 17.81 2.43 16.07
C THR A 60 19.28 2.28 15.67
N ALA A 61 19.57 2.44 14.39
CA ALA A 61 20.94 2.47 13.92
C ALA A 61 21.69 3.63 14.58
N GLU A 62 22.94 3.41 14.94
CA GLU A 62 23.81 4.48 15.43
C GLU A 62 23.82 5.64 14.43
N LYS A 63 23.69 6.85 14.94
CA LYS A 63 23.75 8.06 14.12
C LYS A 63 25.14 8.14 13.51
N ARG A 64 25.24 7.91 12.19
CA ARG A 64 26.48 8.18 11.45
C ARG A 64 26.65 9.69 11.30
N GLN A 65 27.88 10.17 11.47
CA GLN A 65 28.19 11.55 11.12
C GLN A 65 28.02 11.71 9.60
N ALA A 66 27.28 12.73 9.20
CA ALA A 66 27.05 13.00 7.78
C ALA A 66 28.30 13.67 7.20
N GLU A 67 28.92 13.04 6.22
CA GLU A 67 30.10 13.57 5.50
C GLU A 67 29.70 14.43 4.30
N LYS A 68 28.50 14.20 3.76
CA LYS A 68 27.97 14.90 2.58
C LYS A 68 26.58 15.45 2.85
N PHE A 69 26.34 16.65 2.40
CA PHE A 69 25.06 17.33 2.53
C PHE A 69 24.48 17.63 1.14
N LEU A 70 23.20 17.39 0.96
CA LEU A 70 22.47 17.72 -0.24
C LEU A 70 21.30 18.65 0.13
N GLY A 71 21.33 19.87 -0.36
CA GLY A 71 20.23 20.81 -0.25
C GLY A 71 19.14 20.45 -1.27
N MET A 72 17.88 20.60 -0.88
CA MET A 72 16.73 20.33 -1.73
C MET A 72 15.67 21.41 -1.53
N ASP A 73 15.17 21.97 -2.64
CA ASP A 73 14.07 22.93 -2.65
C ASP A 73 12.93 22.46 -3.54
N PHE A 74 11.67 22.72 -3.13
CA PHE A 74 10.49 22.37 -3.92
C PHE A 74 10.34 23.34 -5.09
N ALA A 75 10.15 22.78 -6.30
CA ALA A 75 9.99 23.54 -7.53
C ALA A 75 8.58 23.42 -8.09
N MET A 76 8.02 24.53 -8.62
CA MET A 76 6.70 24.52 -9.28
C MET A 76 6.68 23.64 -10.55
N HIS A 77 7.80 23.59 -11.29
CA HIS A 77 7.97 22.72 -12.46
C HIS A 77 8.83 21.51 -12.11
N GLY A 78 8.20 20.42 -11.73
CA GLY A 78 8.84 19.21 -11.22
C GLY A 78 8.51 18.98 -9.75
N MET A 79 9.32 18.21 -9.05
CA MET A 79 9.16 17.94 -7.63
C MET A 79 10.12 18.77 -6.79
N CYS A 80 11.40 18.72 -7.12
CA CYS A 80 12.42 19.48 -6.41
C CYS A 80 13.64 19.74 -7.29
N VAL A 81 14.44 20.73 -6.85
CA VAL A 81 15.77 21.05 -7.37
C VAL A 81 16.77 20.79 -6.27
N PHE A 82 17.84 20.07 -6.59
CA PHE A 82 18.92 19.78 -5.68
C PHE A 82 20.01 20.86 -5.76
N SER A 83 20.79 21.03 -4.71
CA SER A 83 21.94 21.95 -4.68
C SER A 83 23.01 21.63 -5.74
N THR A 84 22.98 20.41 -6.30
CA THR A 84 23.80 20.01 -7.44
C THR A 84 23.32 20.57 -8.79
N GLY A 85 22.16 21.25 -8.84
CA GLY A 85 21.50 21.70 -10.06
C GLY A 85 20.62 20.65 -10.75
N GLU A 86 20.63 19.40 -10.28
CA GLU A 86 19.75 18.35 -10.78
C GLU A 86 18.30 18.62 -10.39
N ARG A 87 17.36 18.15 -11.22
CA ARG A 87 15.93 18.29 -10.98
C ARG A 87 15.24 16.94 -10.94
N ALA A 88 14.48 16.68 -9.88
CA ALA A 88 13.61 15.53 -9.80
C ALA A 88 12.26 15.83 -10.45
N GLY A 89 11.84 14.98 -11.37
CA GLY A 89 10.54 15.07 -12.03
C GLY A 89 9.41 14.51 -11.18
N TYR A 90 8.21 15.07 -11.33
CA TYR A 90 7.00 14.52 -10.73
C TYR A 90 6.30 13.53 -11.68
N PRO A 91 6.07 12.28 -11.28
CA PRO A 91 5.60 11.22 -12.19
C PRO A 91 4.12 11.29 -12.61
N MET A 92 3.35 12.28 -12.15
CA MET A 92 1.97 12.57 -12.54
C MET A 92 1.04 11.34 -12.66
N PHE A 93 1.11 10.41 -11.72
CA PHE A 93 0.42 9.11 -11.76
C PHE A 93 -1.07 9.21 -12.08
N TYR A 94 -1.76 10.19 -11.49
CA TYR A 94 -3.18 10.40 -11.74
C TYR A 94 -3.44 10.85 -13.19
N ARG A 95 -2.72 11.86 -13.68
CA ARG A 95 -2.90 12.38 -15.07
C ARG A 95 -2.66 11.30 -16.11
N ASN A 96 -1.65 10.46 -15.90
CA ASN A 96 -1.35 9.34 -16.78
C ASN A 96 -2.46 8.27 -16.81
N ALA A 97 -3.18 8.11 -15.71
CA ALA A 97 -4.27 7.13 -15.58
C ALA A 97 -5.66 7.70 -15.85
N GLU A 98 -5.83 9.05 -15.88
CA GLU A 98 -7.12 9.74 -15.92
C GLU A 98 -7.99 9.33 -17.09
N LYS A 99 -7.46 9.32 -18.32
CA LYS A 99 -8.20 8.94 -19.53
C LYS A 99 -8.75 7.51 -19.43
N LYS A 100 -7.94 6.59 -18.90
CA LYS A 100 -8.34 5.19 -18.68
C LYS A 100 -9.41 5.09 -17.60
N LEU A 101 -9.22 5.76 -16.46
CA LEU A 101 -10.16 5.77 -15.35
C LEU A 101 -11.52 6.34 -15.77
N ALA A 102 -11.53 7.49 -16.45
CA ALA A 102 -12.77 8.11 -16.96
C ALA A 102 -13.52 7.18 -17.93
N ARG A 103 -12.80 6.45 -18.80
CA ARG A 103 -13.41 5.45 -19.68
C ARG A 103 -14.06 4.30 -18.92
N GLU A 104 -13.39 3.76 -17.90
CA GLU A 104 -13.94 2.68 -17.08
C GLU A 104 -15.12 3.15 -16.21
N GLN A 105 -15.11 4.38 -15.73
CA GLN A 105 -16.22 4.99 -15.00
C GLN A 105 -17.44 5.20 -15.91
N ARG A 106 -17.24 5.71 -17.15
CA ARG A 106 -18.34 5.83 -18.14
C ARG A 106 -18.97 4.49 -18.50
N LYS A 107 -18.16 3.42 -18.59
CA LYS A 107 -18.70 2.06 -18.78
C LYS A 107 -19.52 1.62 -17.58
N LEU A 108 -19.06 1.92 -16.36
CA LEU A 108 -19.79 1.58 -15.13
C LEU A 108 -21.16 2.29 -15.06
N SER A 109 -21.21 3.59 -15.42
CA SER A 109 -22.47 4.35 -15.40
C SER A 109 -23.53 3.84 -16.39
N ARG A 110 -23.09 3.16 -17.47
CA ARG A 110 -24.00 2.55 -18.48
C ARG A 110 -24.46 1.15 -18.09
N CYS A 111 -23.87 0.52 -17.06
CA CYS A 111 -24.30 -0.78 -16.61
C CYS A 111 -25.52 -0.66 -15.69
N GLU A 112 -26.45 -1.58 -15.83
CA GLU A 112 -27.57 -1.74 -14.93
C GLU A 112 -27.10 -2.04 -13.51
N LYS A 113 -27.52 -1.23 -12.54
CA LYS A 113 -27.15 -1.36 -11.13
C LYS A 113 -27.58 -2.73 -10.58
N GLY A 114 -26.67 -3.43 -9.91
CA GLY A 114 -26.91 -4.76 -9.35
C GLY A 114 -26.62 -5.90 -10.30
N SER A 115 -26.51 -5.69 -11.62
CA SER A 115 -26.18 -6.74 -12.60
C SER A 115 -24.77 -7.31 -12.40
N ARG A 116 -24.53 -8.52 -12.90
CA ARG A 116 -23.19 -9.15 -12.92
C ARG A 116 -22.17 -8.28 -13.65
N ASN A 117 -22.59 -7.62 -14.74
CA ASN A 117 -21.72 -6.74 -15.51
C ASN A 117 -21.35 -5.49 -14.71
N TYR A 118 -22.30 -4.91 -13.97
CA TYR A 118 -22.04 -3.81 -13.05
C TYR A 118 -20.98 -4.18 -12.00
N GLN A 119 -21.13 -5.36 -11.35
CA GLN A 119 -20.18 -5.82 -10.35
C GLN A 119 -18.76 -6.03 -10.93
N LYS A 120 -18.67 -6.64 -12.12
CA LYS A 120 -17.39 -6.81 -12.83
C LYS A 120 -16.74 -5.45 -13.15
N GLN A 121 -17.53 -4.51 -13.65
CA GLN A 121 -17.05 -3.18 -14.03
C GLN A 121 -16.66 -2.35 -12.79
N LYS A 122 -17.43 -2.40 -11.71
CA LYS A 122 -17.11 -1.78 -10.41
C LYS A 122 -15.75 -2.25 -9.89
N LYS A 123 -15.46 -3.56 -10.00
CA LYS A 123 -14.16 -4.13 -9.63
C LYS A 123 -13.02 -3.58 -10.49
N LYS A 124 -13.21 -3.40 -11.81
CA LYS A 124 -12.19 -2.80 -12.70
C LYS A 124 -11.88 -1.35 -12.33
N VAL A 125 -12.90 -0.56 -12.01
CA VAL A 125 -12.73 0.82 -11.52
C VAL A 125 -11.95 0.83 -10.21
N ALA A 126 -12.33 -0.04 -9.25
CA ALA A 126 -11.65 -0.16 -7.97
C ALA A 126 -10.15 -0.54 -8.12
N LEU A 127 -9.82 -1.49 -9.01
CA LEU A 127 -8.44 -1.86 -9.31
C LEU A 127 -7.63 -0.71 -9.94
N SER A 128 -8.26 0.12 -10.76
CA SER A 128 -7.61 1.30 -11.35
C SER A 128 -7.28 2.34 -10.28
N HIS A 129 -8.18 2.60 -9.34
CA HIS A 129 -7.94 3.48 -8.19
C HIS A 129 -6.86 2.91 -7.26
N GLU A 130 -6.89 1.61 -6.97
CA GLU A 130 -5.88 0.94 -6.16
C GLU A 130 -4.47 1.09 -6.76
N LYS A 131 -4.33 0.93 -8.09
CA LYS A 131 -3.07 1.12 -8.77
C LYS A 131 -2.51 2.53 -8.56
N ILE A 132 -3.33 3.56 -8.77
CA ILE A 132 -2.92 4.96 -8.56
C ILE A 132 -2.54 5.21 -7.11
N LYS A 133 -3.35 4.71 -6.15
CA LYS A 133 -3.09 4.80 -4.71
C LYS A 133 -1.74 4.18 -4.34
N ASN A 134 -1.43 2.99 -4.88
CA ASN A 134 -0.18 2.31 -4.61
C ASN A 134 1.02 3.06 -5.21
N GLN A 135 0.92 3.50 -6.46
CA GLN A 135 1.95 4.30 -7.11
C GLN A 135 2.28 5.58 -6.34
N ARG A 136 1.27 6.25 -5.74
CA ARG A 136 1.50 7.42 -4.88
C ARG A 136 2.13 7.10 -3.53
N LYS A 137 1.92 5.88 -3.03
CA LYS A 137 2.52 5.44 -1.76
C LYS A 137 3.96 4.97 -1.91
N ASP A 138 4.28 4.44 -3.10
CA ASP A 138 5.63 3.94 -3.41
C ASP A 138 6.59 5.09 -3.82
N PHE A 139 6.04 6.26 -4.15
CA PHE A 139 6.78 7.48 -4.45
C PHE A 139 7.08 8.30 -3.21
#